data_2192b3c451dd8751797157fade145e7e
#
_entry.id   2192b3c451dd8751797157fade145e7e
#
_cell.length_a   1.000
_cell.length_b   1.000
_cell.length_c   1.000
_cell.angle_alpha   90.00
_cell.angle_beta   90.00
_cell.angle_gamma   90.00
#
_symmetry.space_group_name_H-M   'P 1'
#
loop_
_entity.id
_entity.type
_entity.pdbx_description
1 polymer ?
#
loop_
_entity_poly.entity_id
_entity_poly.type
_entity_poly.pdbx_seq_one_letter_code
_entity_poly.pdbx_strand_id
1 'polypeptide(L)'
;MAFTKEFTWGGATAANQYEGGYDEGGKGLNAVDVLTNGSATEPRKVTWKKPNGETGATPLVWGKDFKLPEGAVPTLLDGYYYPSHQGTDFYHHYKEDIKYMADMGFDVFRLSMNWSRILPNGDDEKPNEEGLAFYDKVFDECAKYGIQPLVTLSHYETPLSLITRFGGWKDRRLIDAFVRYSDIVMNHYKGKVRYWLTFNEINAMDMAPYMGGGLIDGSEQNRAQGAHNQFVASAKVVKLAHEIDPNNRVGQMLAYSAYYPYTCDPKDQLKVMEAKQDMLFYSDVQTGGHYPEYRLKKYERDSIKLDDTPEDYELIAKYPADFLSFSCYTSNVLTTHETEAKASGNVSAGGVKNPYLESNAWGWATDPDVLRIALNDLWDRYHKPLWVVENGLGSADILEKDGKVHDDYRINYLRSQIKSMRDAVTIDGVDLMGYTTWSAIDLVSNGTGEMKKRYGFVYVDRDDRGNGSLKRYPKDSFYWYKKVISSNGEDLD
;
A
#
# COMPACT_ATOMS: atom_id res chain seq x y z
N MET A 1 -23.02 10.79 -18.11
CA MET A 1 -21.76 10.05 -17.87
C MET A 1 -21.46 10.11 -16.39
N ALA A 2 -21.24 8.98 -15.78
CA ALA A 2 -21.00 8.90 -14.32
C ALA A 2 -19.64 9.48 -13.93
N PHE A 3 -18.62 9.25 -14.74
CA PHE A 3 -17.28 9.78 -14.54
C PHE A 3 -16.85 10.68 -15.69
N THR A 4 -15.88 11.56 -15.47
CA THR A 4 -15.34 12.43 -16.54
C THR A 4 -14.62 11.59 -17.61
N LYS A 5 -14.31 12.21 -18.76
CA LYS A 5 -13.53 11.53 -19.81
C LYS A 5 -12.06 11.33 -19.43
N GLU A 6 -11.59 12.13 -18.49
CA GLU A 6 -10.24 12.09 -17.94
C GLU A 6 -10.10 11.11 -16.78
N PHE A 7 -11.22 10.50 -16.33
CA PHE A 7 -11.18 9.48 -15.27
C PHE A 7 -10.42 8.26 -15.74
N THR A 8 -9.49 7.77 -14.93
CA THR A 8 -8.60 6.67 -15.30
C THR A 8 -8.98 5.37 -14.58
N TRP A 9 -9.09 4.29 -15.34
CA TRP A 9 -9.36 2.95 -14.86
C TRP A 9 -8.11 2.09 -14.88
N GLY A 10 -7.91 1.25 -13.88
CA GLY A 10 -6.78 0.33 -13.88
C GLY A 10 -6.72 -0.64 -12.73
N GLY A 11 -5.52 -1.10 -12.46
CA GLY A 11 -5.23 -1.99 -11.34
C GLY A 11 -3.87 -1.68 -10.73
N ALA A 12 -3.65 -2.18 -9.52
CA ALA A 12 -2.47 -1.93 -8.71
C ALA A 12 -1.73 -3.22 -8.35
N THR A 13 -0.41 -3.12 -8.17
CA THR A 13 0.46 -4.18 -7.64
C THR A 13 1.53 -3.58 -6.73
N ALA A 14 2.22 -4.44 -5.97
CA ALA A 14 3.38 -4.07 -5.17
C ALA A 14 4.55 -5.01 -5.47
N ALA A 15 5.76 -4.46 -5.66
CA ALA A 15 6.93 -5.24 -6.05
C ALA A 15 7.21 -6.38 -5.06
N ASN A 16 7.11 -6.13 -3.77
CA ASN A 16 7.36 -7.15 -2.74
C ASN A 16 6.38 -8.35 -2.74
N GLN A 17 5.22 -8.22 -3.40
CA GLN A 17 4.18 -9.27 -3.45
C GLN A 17 4.10 -9.94 -4.82
N TYR A 18 4.67 -9.31 -5.83
CA TYR A 18 4.39 -9.59 -7.23
C TYR A 18 5.65 -9.81 -8.08
N GLU A 19 6.69 -8.98 -7.88
CA GLU A 19 7.83 -8.87 -8.78
C GLU A 19 8.68 -10.15 -8.85
N GLY A 20 9.13 -10.68 -7.71
CA GLY A 20 10.08 -11.79 -7.69
C GLY A 20 11.51 -11.37 -8.04
N GLY A 21 12.34 -12.33 -8.50
CA GLY A 21 13.73 -12.07 -8.84
C GLY A 21 14.51 -11.38 -7.71
N TYR A 22 14.35 -11.86 -6.47
CA TYR A 22 14.87 -11.18 -5.27
C TYR A 22 16.41 -11.12 -5.22
N ASP A 23 17.09 -12.07 -5.87
CA ASP A 23 18.56 -12.19 -5.98
C ASP A 23 19.07 -12.03 -7.42
N GLU A 24 18.23 -11.50 -8.33
CA GLU A 24 18.55 -11.31 -9.73
C GLU A 24 18.80 -9.84 -10.07
N GLY A 25 19.58 -9.61 -11.13
CA GLY A 25 19.85 -8.26 -11.65
C GLY A 25 20.51 -7.34 -10.62
N GLY A 26 21.34 -7.89 -9.71
CA GLY A 26 22.06 -7.09 -8.71
C GLY A 26 21.20 -6.45 -7.62
N LYS A 27 19.95 -6.91 -7.45
CA LYS A 27 19.05 -6.42 -6.38
C LYS A 27 19.63 -6.70 -4.99
N GLY A 28 19.60 -5.69 -4.11
CA GLY A 28 19.86 -5.85 -2.68
C GLY A 28 18.63 -6.34 -1.92
N LEU A 29 18.81 -6.77 -0.67
CA LEU A 29 17.71 -7.18 0.21
C LEU A 29 16.97 -5.96 0.78
N ASN A 30 15.68 -6.15 1.05
CA ASN A 30 14.82 -5.18 1.73
C ASN A 30 14.10 -5.79 2.94
N ALA A 31 13.30 -5.00 3.64
CA ALA A 31 12.56 -5.40 4.83
C ALA A 31 11.71 -6.67 4.62
N VAL A 32 11.09 -6.82 3.45
CA VAL A 32 10.16 -7.91 3.17
C VAL A 32 10.87 -9.21 2.78
N ASP A 33 12.11 -9.13 2.29
CA ASP A 33 12.90 -10.30 1.91
C ASP A 33 13.28 -11.18 3.12
N VAL A 34 13.20 -10.64 4.33
CA VAL A 34 13.41 -11.40 5.59
C VAL A 34 12.11 -11.64 6.37
N LEU A 35 10.96 -11.50 5.70
CA LEU A 35 9.64 -11.70 6.29
C LEU A 35 9.05 -13.03 5.80
N THR A 36 8.87 -13.98 6.72
CA THR A 36 8.42 -15.35 6.40
C THR A 36 6.98 -15.38 5.89
N ASN A 37 6.55 -16.50 5.36
CA ASN A 37 5.12 -16.78 5.20
C ASN A 37 4.40 -16.83 6.56
N GLY A 38 3.10 -16.71 6.52
CA GLY A 38 2.16 -16.89 7.62
C GLY A 38 0.85 -17.49 7.10
N SER A 39 -0.24 -17.22 7.78
CA SER A 39 -1.59 -17.62 7.40
C SER A 39 -2.65 -16.71 8.06
N ALA A 40 -3.93 -16.99 7.87
CA ALA A 40 -5.01 -16.30 8.58
C ALA A 40 -4.91 -16.42 10.11
N THR A 41 -4.26 -17.46 10.63
CA THR A 41 -4.13 -17.76 12.07
C THR A 41 -2.70 -17.63 12.60
N GLU A 42 -1.70 -17.69 11.74
CA GLU A 42 -0.29 -17.60 12.11
C GLU A 42 0.33 -16.33 11.50
N PRO A 43 0.86 -15.40 12.31
CA PRO A 43 1.46 -14.19 11.77
C PRO A 43 2.75 -14.50 11.00
N ARG A 44 3.05 -13.67 10.01
CA ARG A 44 4.38 -13.62 9.40
C ARG A 44 5.42 -13.26 10.46
N LYS A 45 6.69 -13.63 10.26
CA LYS A 45 7.78 -13.40 11.22
C LYS A 45 8.96 -12.74 10.54
N VAL A 46 9.58 -11.78 11.21
CA VAL A 46 10.87 -11.21 10.79
C VAL A 46 11.97 -12.10 11.33
N THR A 47 12.78 -12.68 10.46
CA THR A 47 13.94 -13.49 10.85
C THR A 47 15.11 -12.60 11.21
N TRP A 48 15.91 -12.99 12.20
CA TRP A 48 17.00 -12.19 12.75
C TRP A 48 18.17 -13.03 13.27
N LYS A 49 19.32 -12.36 13.40
CA LYS A 49 20.55 -12.92 14.00
C LYS A 49 21.17 -11.93 14.97
N LYS A 50 21.75 -12.44 16.08
CA LYS A 50 22.54 -11.68 17.02
C LYS A 50 24.04 -11.84 16.79
N PRO A 51 24.89 -10.93 17.29
CA PRO A 51 26.34 -11.04 17.17
C PRO A 51 26.94 -12.32 17.79
N ASN A 52 26.29 -12.87 18.82
CA ASN A 52 26.68 -14.14 19.43
C ASN A 52 26.34 -15.39 18.61
N GLY A 53 25.74 -15.21 17.43
CA GLY A 53 25.31 -16.30 16.54
C GLY A 53 23.91 -16.82 16.80
N GLU A 54 23.21 -16.37 17.84
CA GLU A 54 21.82 -16.71 18.10
C GLU A 54 20.93 -16.23 16.95
N THR A 55 20.03 -17.09 16.47
CA THR A 55 19.07 -16.78 15.40
C THR A 55 17.65 -17.03 15.87
N GLY A 56 16.69 -16.35 15.25
CA GLY A 56 15.28 -16.53 15.56
C GLY A 56 14.35 -15.79 14.61
N ALA A 57 13.06 -15.79 14.95
CA ALA A 57 12.05 -15.11 14.17
C ALA A 57 10.99 -14.48 15.10
N THR A 58 10.72 -13.18 14.93
CA THR A 58 9.76 -12.41 15.74
C THR A 58 8.46 -12.22 14.96
N PRO A 59 7.29 -12.56 15.54
CA PRO A 59 5.99 -12.36 14.91
C PRO A 59 5.75 -10.87 14.61
N LEU A 60 5.22 -10.59 13.40
CA LEU A 60 4.74 -9.27 12.99
C LEU A 60 3.21 -9.31 12.93
N VAL A 61 2.54 -8.66 13.87
CA VAL A 61 1.09 -8.61 13.97
C VAL A 61 0.63 -7.17 13.77
N TRP A 62 -0.20 -6.92 12.78
CA TRP A 62 -0.74 -5.59 12.49
C TRP A 62 -1.54 -5.05 13.69
N GLY A 63 -1.33 -3.79 14.03
CA GLY A 63 -1.95 -3.14 15.18
C GLY A 63 -1.41 -3.60 16.54
N LYS A 64 -0.27 -4.30 16.58
CA LYS A 64 0.43 -4.69 17.80
C LYS A 64 1.84 -4.11 17.82
N ASP A 65 2.35 -3.93 19.03
CA ASP A 65 3.74 -3.53 19.21
C ASP A 65 4.70 -4.56 18.61
N PHE A 66 5.73 -4.06 17.92
CA PHE A 66 6.78 -4.87 17.32
C PHE A 66 8.14 -4.46 17.86
N LYS A 67 8.90 -5.44 18.32
CA LYS A 67 10.29 -5.21 18.76
C LYS A 67 11.11 -6.48 18.58
N LEU A 68 12.25 -6.37 17.92
CA LEU A 68 13.24 -7.45 17.87
C LEU A 68 13.94 -7.59 19.23
N PRO A 69 14.44 -8.79 19.56
CA PRO A 69 15.30 -9.00 20.73
C PRO A 69 16.51 -8.05 20.71
N GLU A 70 16.97 -7.66 21.88
CA GLU A 70 18.12 -6.77 21.99
C GLU A 70 19.36 -7.33 21.26
N GLY A 71 20.00 -6.48 20.46
CA GLY A 71 21.14 -6.84 19.63
C GLY A 71 20.81 -7.68 18.38
N ALA A 72 19.54 -8.04 18.17
CA ALA A 72 19.14 -8.75 16.96
C ALA A 72 19.06 -7.80 15.76
N VAL A 73 19.53 -8.26 14.61
CA VAL A 73 19.39 -7.57 13.31
C VAL A 73 18.62 -8.44 12.34
N PRO A 74 17.71 -7.86 11.54
CA PRO A 74 16.98 -8.62 10.52
C PRO A 74 17.95 -9.30 9.56
N THR A 75 17.75 -10.59 9.32
CA THR A 75 18.69 -11.41 8.56
C THR A 75 17.96 -12.54 7.85
N LEU A 76 18.33 -12.79 6.59
CA LEU A 76 17.87 -13.97 5.87
C LEU A 76 18.44 -15.24 6.50
N LEU A 77 17.57 -16.19 6.83
CA LEU A 77 17.96 -17.46 7.47
C LEU A 77 17.50 -18.65 6.64
N ASP A 78 18.31 -19.69 6.60
CA ASP A 78 17.94 -20.98 6.01
C ASP A 78 16.79 -21.65 6.78
N GLY A 79 16.01 -22.46 6.08
CA GLY A 79 14.91 -23.24 6.68
C GLY A 79 13.59 -22.48 6.83
N TYR A 80 13.53 -21.22 6.44
CA TYR A 80 12.31 -20.43 6.35
C TYR A 80 11.87 -20.25 4.89
N TYR A 81 10.56 -20.11 4.68
CA TYR A 81 10.00 -19.76 3.37
C TYR A 81 9.66 -18.27 3.34
N TYR A 82 10.13 -17.58 2.30
CA TYR A 82 9.94 -16.13 2.08
C TYR A 82 9.15 -15.92 0.79
N PRO A 83 7.84 -15.72 0.87
CA PRO A 83 6.98 -15.66 -0.33
C PRO A 83 7.33 -14.56 -1.33
N SER A 84 7.89 -13.43 -0.83
CA SER A 84 8.30 -12.28 -1.63
C SER A 84 9.44 -12.58 -2.61
N HIS A 85 10.25 -13.61 -2.33
CA HIS A 85 11.41 -13.94 -3.17
C HIS A 85 11.00 -14.32 -4.60
N GLN A 86 9.89 -15.02 -4.74
CA GLN A 86 9.31 -15.37 -6.02
C GLN A 86 8.18 -14.41 -6.42
N GLY A 87 7.37 -13.92 -5.45
CA GLY A 87 6.14 -13.21 -5.75
C GLY A 87 5.26 -14.03 -6.68
N THR A 88 4.80 -13.46 -7.77
CA THR A 88 4.21 -14.18 -8.90
C THR A 88 5.07 -14.08 -10.17
N ASP A 89 6.33 -13.74 -9.96
CA ASP A 89 7.38 -13.73 -10.98
C ASP A 89 7.13 -12.74 -12.13
N PHE A 90 6.65 -11.54 -11.79
CA PHE A 90 6.49 -10.46 -12.76
C PHE A 90 7.83 -10.09 -13.42
N TYR A 91 8.93 -10.25 -12.72
CA TYR A 91 10.25 -9.98 -13.25
C TYR A 91 10.50 -10.67 -14.60
N HIS A 92 10.00 -11.91 -14.76
CA HIS A 92 10.09 -12.67 -16.00
C HIS A 92 8.81 -12.59 -16.85
N HIS A 93 7.64 -12.37 -16.23
CA HIS A 93 6.33 -12.42 -16.89
C HIS A 93 5.72 -11.03 -17.21
N TYR A 94 6.44 -9.91 -17.02
CA TYR A 94 5.89 -8.56 -17.14
C TYR A 94 5.18 -8.30 -18.48
N LYS A 95 5.68 -8.86 -19.60
CA LYS A 95 5.05 -8.69 -20.91
C LYS A 95 3.67 -9.34 -20.99
N GLU A 96 3.57 -10.56 -20.46
CA GLU A 96 2.31 -11.30 -20.42
C GLU A 96 1.31 -10.61 -19.51
N ASP A 97 1.74 -10.20 -18.32
CA ASP A 97 0.89 -9.57 -17.33
C ASP A 97 0.39 -8.19 -17.82
N ILE A 98 1.26 -7.35 -18.39
CA ILE A 98 0.86 -6.06 -18.98
C ILE A 98 -0.08 -6.26 -20.18
N LYS A 99 0.10 -7.32 -20.95
CA LYS A 99 -0.83 -7.65 -22.04
C LYS A 99 -2.24 -7.97 -21.53
N TYR A 100 -2.38 -8.70 -20.41
CA TYR A 100 -3.68 -8.91 -19.77
C TYR A 100 -4.30 -7.60 -19.30
N MET A 101 -3.53 -6.69 -18.72
CA MET A 101 -4.00 -5.35 -18.32
C MET A 101 -4.50 -4.55 -19.53
N ALA A 102 -3.76 -4.57 -20.64
CA ALA A 102 -4.16 -3.95 -21.90
C ALA A 102 -5.45 -4.56 -22.46
N ASP A 103 -5.59 -5.88 -22.38
CA ASP A 103 -6.79 -6.59 -22.86
C ASP A 103 -8.03 -6.26 -22.02
N MET A 104 -7.86 -5.90 -20.75
CA MET A 104 -8.93 -5.34 -19.92
C MET A 104 -9.25 -3.88 -20.24
N GLY A 105 -8.35 -3.17 -20.93
CA GLY A 105 -8.54 -1.76 -21.28
C GLY A 105 -8.02 -0.78 -20.22
N PHE A 106 -7.00 -1.14 -19.47
CA PHE A 106 -6.42 -0.24 -18.46
C PHE A 106 -5.88 1.05 -19.08
N ASP A 107 -6.25 2.19 -18.46
CA ASP A 107 -5.65 3.50 -18.72
C ASP A 107 -4.39 3.69 -17.86
N VAL A 108 -4.38 3.10 -16.66
CA VAL A 108 -3.31 3.26 -15.68
C VAL A 108 -2.95 1.92 -15.04
N PHE A 109 -1.65 1.71 -14.87
CA PHE A 109 -1.10 0.61 -14.06
C PHE A 109 -0.33 1.19 -12.88
N ARG A 110 -0.84 0.96 -11.65
CA ARG A 110 -0.10 1.30 -10.45
C ARG A 110 0.82 0.16 -10.06
N LEU A 111 2.11 0.47 -9.92
CA LEU A 111 3.13 -0.48 -9.47
C LEU A 111 4.07 0.21 -8.48
N SER A 112 4.76 -0.53 -7.66
CA SER A 112 5.89 0.01 -6.90
C SER A 112 7.21 -0.32 -7.57
N MET A 113 8.21 0.54 -7.35
CA MET A 113 9.60 0.26 -7.70
C MET A 113 10.32 -0.23 -6.45
N ASN A 114 11.07 -1.31 -6.57
CA ASN A 114 11.85 -1.82 -5.45
C ASN A 114 13.11 -0.96 -5.27
N TRP A 115 13.15 -0.18 -4.17
CA TRP A 115 14.28 0.71 -3.87
C TRP A 115 15.62 -0.02 -3.90
N SER A 116 15.71 -1.22 -3.29
CA SER A 116 16.96 -2.00 -3.27
C SER A 116 17.30 -2.65 -4.62
N ARG A 117 16.43 -2.62 -5.62
CA ARG A 117 16.79 -3.01 -6.99
C ARG A 117 17.53 -1.88 -7.71
N ILE A 118 17.26 -0.64 -7.35
CA ILE A 118 17.91 0.56 -7.92
C ILE A 118 19.16 0.92 -7.13
N LEU A 119 19.08 0.93 -5.80
CA LEU A 119 20.20 1.15 -4.88
C LEU A 119 20.30 -0.05 -3.94
N PRO A 120 21.14 -1.05 -4.20
CA PRO A 120 21.18 -2.30 -3.44
C PRO A 120 21.41 -2.14 -1.93
N ASN A 121 22.15 -1.13 -1.51
CA ASN A 121 22.36 -0.77 -0.10
C ASN A 121 21.44 0.38 0.38
N GLY A 122 20.66 0.97 -0.54
CA GLY A 122 19.72 2.05 -0.29
C GLY A 122 20.28 3.45 -0.35
N ASP A 123 21.60 3.62 -0.15
CA ASP A 123 22.33 4.89 -0.16
C ASP A 123 23.55 4.87 -1.09
N ASP A 124 23.62 3.94 -2.01
CA ASP A 124 24.68 3.80 -2.99
C ASP A 124 24.84 5.12 -3.79
N GLU A 125 26.09 5.46 -4.14
CA GLU A 125 26.39 6.66 -4.94
C GLU A 125 25.94 6.50 -6.40
N LYS A 126 25.95 5.28 -6.93
CA LYS A 126 25.57 4.95 -8.30
C LYS A 126 24.43 3.96 -8.31
N PRO A 127 23.48 4.12 -9.25
CA PRO A 127 22.40 3.15 -9.39
C PRO A 127 22.89 1.83 -9.95
N ASN A 128 22.13 0.80 -9.68
CA ASN A 128 22.23 -0.49 -10.36
C ASN A 128 21.59 -0.38 -11.76
N GLU A 129 22.41 -0.39 -12.78
CA GLU A 129 21.97 -0.23 -14.17
C GLU A 129 21.02 -1.34 -14.63
N GLU A 130 21.21 -2.58 -14.14
CA GLU A 130 20.29 -3.68 -14.46
C GLU A 130 18.92 -3.47 -13.85
N GLY A 131 18.85 -2.88 -12.65
CA GLY A 131 17.60 -2.49 -12.01
C GLY A 131 16.87 -1.39 -12.78
N LEU A 132 17.58 -0.36 -13.24
CA LEU A 132 17.00 0.69 -14.09
C LEU A 132 16.49 0.09 -15.40
N ALA A 133 17.29 -0.73 -16.06
CA ALA A 133 16.94 -1.36 -17.33
C ALA A 133 15.73 -2.31 -17.23
N PHE A 134 15.49 -2.92 -16.06
CA PHE A 134 14.28 -3.72 -15.84
C PHE A 134 13.02 -2.85 -15.90
N TYR A 135 12.97 -1.74 -15.15
CA TYR A 135 11.80 -0.85 -15.18
C TYR A 135 11.69 -0.08 -16.52
N ASP A 136 12.78 0.18 -17.25
CA ASP A 136 12.67 0.67 -18.64
C ASP A 136 11.84 -0.28 -19.49
N LYS A 137 12.13 -1.59 -19.41
CA LYS A 137 11.36 -2.61 -20.15
C LYS A 137 9.90 -2.65 -19.75
N VAL A 138 9.60 -2.48 -18.46
CA VAL A 138 8.22 -2.46 -17.93
C VAL A 138 7.48 -1.23 -18.47
N PHE A 139 8.07 -0.04 -18.38
CA PHE A 139 7.42 1.19 -18.85
C PHE A 139 7.28 1.25 -20.36
N ASP A 140 8.27 0.74 -21.10
CA ASP A 140 8.18 0.64 -22.55
C ASP A 140 7.09 -0.36 -22.99
N GLU A 141 6.87 -1.44 -22.22
CA GLU A 141 5.76 -2.36 -22.47
C GLU A 141 4.42 -1.70 -22.18
N CYS A 142 4.27 -0.95 -21.08
CA CYS A 142 3.07 -0.16 -20.81
C CYS A 142 2.77 0.85 -21.92
N ALA A 143 3.81 1.56 -22.40
CA ALA A 143 3.66 2.57 -23.45
C ALA A 143 3.15 1.99 -24.78
N LYS A 144 3.49 0.73 -25.13
CA LYS A 144 2.97 0.05 -26.34
C LYS A 144 1.44 -0.02 -26.37
N TYR A 145 0.81 -0.08 -25.21
CA TYR A 145 -0.63 -0.20 -25.06
C TYR A 145 -1.29 1.09 -24.58
N GLY A 146 -0.53 2.18 -24.42
CA GLY A 146 -1.03 3.45 -23.93
C GLY A 146 -1.35 3.45 -22.43
N ILE A 147 -0.86 2.48 -21.67
CA ILE A 147 -1.07 2.39 -20.23
C ILE A 147 -0.13 3.35 -19.52
N GLN A 148 -0.68 4.30 -18.74
CA GLN A 148 0.09 5.25 -17.94
C GLN A 148 0.60 4.60 -16.65
N PRO A 149 1.91 4.62 -16.34
CA PRO A 149 2.40 4.19 -15.04
C PRO A 149 2.02 5.19 -13.93
N LEU A 150 1.54 4.67 -12.79
CA LEU A 150 1.45 5.36 -11.50
C LEU A 150 2.42 4.67 -10.55
N VAL A 151 3.54 5.31 -10.22
CA VAL A 151 4.66 4.66 -9.54
C VAL A 151 4.67 4.99 -8.06
N THR A 152 4.65 3.97 -7.20
CA THR A 152 4.93 4.09 -5.78
C THR A 152 6.42 3.90 -5.53
N LEU A 153 7.10 4.92 -4.97
CA LEU A 153 8.54 4.91 -4.72
C LEU A 153 8.94 3.95 -3.59
N SER A 154 8.13 3.85 -2.55
CA SER A 154 8.37 2.91 -1.44
C SER A 154 7.06 2.23 -1.01
N HIS A 155 6.99 0.90 -1.19
CA HIS A 155 5.86 0.08 -0.81
C HIS A 155 6.29 -0.98 0.20
N TYR A 156 6.72 -0.53 1.41
CA TYR A 156 7.23 -1.36 2.52
C TYR A 156 8.64 -1.96 2.30
N GLU A 157 9.35 -1.52 1.27
CA GLU A 157 10.60 -2.13 0.81
C GLU A 157 11.81 -1.31 1.23
N THR A 158 11.86 -0.85 2.50
CA THR A 158 13.06 -0.20 3.02
C THR A 158 14.27 -1.11 2.86
N PRO A 159 15.38 -0.67 2.21
CA PRO A 159 16.58 -1.48 2.04
C PRO A 159 17.11 -2.03 3.35
N LEU A 160 17.39 -3.35 3.40
CA LEU A 160 17.79 -4.04 4.63
C LEU A 160 19.07 -3.46 5.22
N SER A 161 20.00 -3.01 4.39
CA SER A 161 21.22 -2.34 4.79
C SER A 161 20.94 -1.06 5.60
N LEU A 162 19.95 -0.24 5.22
CA LEU A 162 19.55 0.95 5.97
C LEU A 162 18.91 0.60 7.32
N ILE A 163 18.15 -0.50 7.35
CA ILE A 163 17.56 -1.00 8.61
C ILE A 163 18.66 -1.47 9.56
N THR A 164 19.60 -2.27 9.08
CA THR A 164 20.64 -2.86 9.92
C THR A 164 21.66 -1.84 10.42
N ARG A 165 22.00 -0.83 9.61
CA ARG A 165 22.96 0.23 9.97
C ARG A 165 22.35 1.34 10.80
N PHE A 166 21.09 1.72 10.55
CA PHE A 166 20.50 2.94 11.08
C PHE A 166 19.21 2.70 11.87
N GLY A 167 18.64 1.49 11.83
CA GLY A 167 17.39 1.16 12.52
C GLY A 167 16.12 1.67 11.80
N GLY A 168 16.21 1.85 10.48
CA GLY A 168 15.10 2.28 9.64
C GLY A 168 14.80 3.78 9.72
N TRP A 169 13.55 4.14 9.40
CA TRP A 169 13.13 5.53 9.22
C TRP A 169 13.21 6.44 10.47
N LYS A 170 13.47 5.90 11.66
CA LYS A 170 13.76 6.73 12.83
C LYS A 170 15.03 7.57 12.68
N ASP A 171 15.91 7.22 11.76
CA ASP A 171 17.17 7.92 11.52
C ASP A 171 17.03 8.91 10.35
N ARG A 172 17.39 10.17 10.57
CA ARG A 172 17.24 11.25 9.56
C ARG A 172 18.05 11.02 8.28
N ARG A 173 19.10 10.20 8.33
CA ARG A 173 19.89 9.86 7.12
C ARG A 173 19.07 9.18 6.03
N LEU A 174 17.97 8.53 6.38
CA LEU A 174 17.08 7.95 5.39
C LEU A 174 16.37 9.01 4.54
N ILE A 175 16.21 10.24 5.03
CA ILE A 175 15.65 11.34 4.23
C ILE A 175 16.50 11.56 2.98
N ASP A 176 17.80 11.76 3.14
CA ASP A 176 18.70 12.06 2.02
C ASP A 176 18.91 10.83 1.11
N ALA A 177 18.93 9.62 1.69
CA ALA A 177 18.99 8.37 0.92
C ALA A 177 17.76 8.21 0.02
N PHE A 178 16.55 8.47 0.54
CA PHE A 178 15.31 8.39 -0.23
C PHE A 178 15.19 9.48 -1.30
N VAL A 179 15.62 10.70 -0.99
CA VAL A 179 15.66 11.80 -1.96
C VAL A 179 16.61 11.48 -3.12
N ARG A 180 17.80 10.93 -2.82
CA ARG A 180 18.76 10.48 -3.85
C ARG A 180 18.15 9.38 -4.75
N TYR A 181 17.54 8.37 -4.15
CA TYR A 181 16.83 7.35 -4.89
C TYR A 181 15.76 7.95 -5.81
N SER A 182 14.94 8.85 -5.27
CA SER A 182 13.87 9.52 -6.01
C SER A 182 14.42 10.38 -7.16
N ASP A 183 15.52 11.10 -6.94
CA ASP A 183 16.20 11.91 -7.96
C ASP A 183 16.66 11.04 -9.14
N ILE A 184 17.31 9.93 -8.83
CA ILE A 184 17.81 8.99 -9.85
C ILE A 184 16.64 8.49 -10.71
N VAL A 185 15.57 7.95 -10.10
CA VAL A 185 14.47 7.33 -10.86
C VAL A 185 13.61 8.35 -11.58
N MET A 186 13.35 9.51 -10.99
CA MET A 186 12.54 10.55 -11.62
C MET A 186 13.26 11.20 -12.82
N ASN A 187 14.57 11.38 -12.75
CA ASN A 187 15.37 11.84 -13.88
C ASN A 187 15.45 10.78 -14.97
N HIS A 188 15.73 9.51 -14.62
CA HIS A 188 15.86 8.43 -15.58
C HIS A 188 14.56 8.17 -16.35
N TYR A 189 13.42 8.18 -15.67
CA TYR A 189 12.11 7.91 -16.28
C TYR A 189 11.33 9.18 -16.65
N LYS A 190 12.00 10.33 -16.76
CA LYS A 190 11.40 11.57 -17.23
C LYS A 190 10.71 11.38 -18.58
N GLY A 191 9.45 11.80 -18.66
CA GLY A 191 8.60 11.63 -19.83
C GLY A 191 7.96 10.25 -19.99
N LYS A 192 8.39 9.21 -19.23
CA LYS A 192 7.73 7.90 -19.15
C LYS A 192 6.74 7.82 -17.99
N VAL A 193 7.06 8.41 -16.85
CA VAL A 193 6.23 8.41 -15.64
C VAL A 193 5.89 9.84 -15.27
N ARG A 194 4.60 10.11 -15.05
CA ARG A 194 4.08 11.41 -14.64
C ARG A 194 3.56 11.40 -13.21
N TYR A 195 2.97 10.28 -12.77
CA TYR A 195 2.31 10.15 -11.48
C TYR A 195 3.15 9.33 -10.52
N TRP A 196 3.42 9.91 -9.33
CA TRP A 196 4.28 9.33 -8.32
C TRP A 196 3.58 9.31 -6.97
N LEU A 197 3.79 8.26 -6.18
CA LEU A 197 3.43 8.19 -4.76
C LEU A 197 4.70 7.98 -3.96
N THR A 198 4.90 8.74 -2.89
CA THR A 198 6.13 8.64 -2.09
C THR A 198 6.16 7.35 -1.28
N PHE A 199 5.16 7.16 -0.43
CA PHE A 199 5.05 6.00 0.48
C PHE A 199 3.67 5.36 0.34
N ASN A 200 3.65 4.04 0.24
CA ASN A 200 2.40 3.29 0.34
C ASN A 200 1.89 3.31 1.78
N GLU A 201 0.59 3.60 1.93
CA GLU A 201 -0.08 3.58 3.24
C GLU A 201 0.81 4.14 4.36
N ILE A 202 1.20 5.42 4.23
CA ILE A 202 2.18 6.05 5.12
C ILE A 202 1.83 5.88 6.62
N ASN A 203 0.54 5.75 6.95
CA ASN A 203 0.06 5.46 8.29
C ASN A 203 0.28 4.00 8.74
N ALA A 204 0.80 3.12 7.88
CA ALA A 204 1.32 1.81 8.30
C ALA A 204 2.48 1.92 9.30
N MET A 205 3.12 3.10 9.41
CA MET A 205 4.07 3.42 10.45
C MET A 205 3.53 3.10 11.86
N ASP A 206 2.26 3.39 12.12
CA ASP A 206 1.61 3.10 13.41
C ASP A 206 1.09 1.66 13.50
N MET A 207 0.63 1.09 12.40
CA MET A 207 -0.03 -0.23 12.38
C MET A 207 0.95 -1.40 12.28
N ALA A 208 2.05 -1.22 11.56
CA ALA A 208 3.08 -2.23 11.31
C ALA A 208 4.45 -1.55 11.13
N PRO A 209 5.07 -1.06 12.21
CA PRO A 209 6.24 -0.16 12.15
C PRO A 209 7.46 -0.77 11.43
N TYR A 210 7.62 -2.08 11.43
CA TYR A 210 8.65 -2.74 10.64
C TYR A 210 8.37 -2.64 9.13
N MET A 211 7.12 -2.80 8.71
CA MET A 211 6.73 -2.65 7.30
C MET A 211 6.74 -1.19 6.87
N GLY A 212 6.06 -0.31 7.63
CA GLY A 212 5.91 1.11 7.31
C GLY A 212 7.20 1.92 7.40
N GLY A 213 8.17 1.48 8.25
CA GLY A 213 9.37 2.27 8.54
C GLY A 213 10.67 1.48 8.68
N GLY A 214 10.68 0.17 8.49
CA GLY A 214 11.86 -0.65 8.79
C GLY A 214 12.28 -0.57 10.26
N LEU A 215 11.34 -0.27 11.18
CA LEU A 215 11.66 -0.07 12.60
C LEU A 215 11.81 -1.42 13.30
N ILE A 216 13.02 -1.70 13.80
CA ILE A 216 13.28 -2.90 14.62
C ILE A 216 12.79 -2.76 16.06
N ASP A 217 12.47 -1.54 16.47
CA ASP A 217 11.78 -1.17 17.71
C ASP A 217 10.66 -0.19 17.35
N GLY A 218 9.42 -0.66 17.35
CA GLY A 218 8.22 0.09 17.03
C GLY A 218 7.65 0.89 18.20
N SER A 219 8.49 1.37 19.13
CA SER A 219 8.06 2.29 20.19
C SER A 219 7.41 3.55 19.61
N GLU A 220 6.52 4.17 20.37
CA GLU A 220 5.78 5.36 19.91
C GLU A 220 6.74 6.51 19.53
N GLN A 221 7.82 6.70 20.29
CA GLN A 221 8.89 7.65 19.97
C GLN A 221 9.52 7.38 18.60
N ASN A 222 9.84 6.10 18.28
CA ASN A 222 10.46 5.73 17.02
C ASN A 222 9.45 5.85 15.85
N ARG A 223 8.16 5.52 16.07
CA ARG A 223 7.12 5.72 15.06
C ARG A 223 6.90 7.19 14.74
N ALA A 224 6.82 8.03 15.77
CA ALA A 224 6.68 9.48 15.60
C ALA A 224 7.86 10.08 14.82
N GLN A 225 9.10 9.70 15.17
CA GLN A 225 10.29 10.14 14.44
C GLN A 225 10.31 9.61 13.01
N GLY A 226 9.96 8.34 12.81
CA GLY A 226 9.90 7.74 11.48
C GLY A 226 8.88 8.43 10.58
N ALA A 227 7.69 8.73 11.10
CA ALA A 227 6.66 9.47 10.38
C ALA A 227 7.15 10.88 10.01
N HIS A 228 7.76 11.62 10.95
CA HIS A 228 8.34 12.95 10.70
C HIS A 228 9.34 12.91 9.56
N ASN A 229 10.29 11.97 9.61
CA ASN A 229 11.31 11.82 8.56
C ASN A 229 10.71 11.50 7.19
N GLN A 230 9.65 10.67 7.13
CA GLN A 230 8.93 10.39 5.90
C GLN A 230 8.18 11.63 5.37
N PHE A 231 7.59 12.47 6.23
CA PHE A 231 6.96 13.72 5.80
C PHE A 231 7.98 14.68 5.19
N VAL A 232 9.13 14.86 5.84
CA VAL A 232 10.21 15.70 5.31
C VAL A 232 10.73 15.16 3.98
N ALA A 233 10.97 13.85 3.89
CA ALA A 233 11.39 13.21 2.65
C ALA A 233 10.36 13.38 1.54
N SER A 234 9.06 13.22 1.84
CA SER A 234 7.98 13.42 0.88
C SER A 234 7.95 14.86 0.35
N ALA A 235 8.04 15.86 1.22
CA ALA A 235 8.05 17.26 0.82
C ALA A 235 9.27 17.60 -0.08
N LYS A 236 10.46 17.06 0.25
CA LYS A 236 11.66 17.18 -0.60
C LYS A 236 11.43 16.54 -1.98
N VAL A 237 10.77 15.38 -2.04
CA VAL A 237 10.47 14.67 -3.29
C VAL A 237 9.43 15.42 -4.13
N VAL A 238 8.39 16.01 -3.52
CA VAL A 238 7.43 16.87 -4.25
C VAL A 238 8.15 18.04 -4.91
N LYS A 239 9.00 18.75 -4.15
CA LYS A 239 9.83 19.83 -4.68
C LYS A 239 10.68 19.35 -5.86
N LEU A 240 11.45 18.27 -5.66
CA LEU A 240 12.33 17.68 -6.65
C LEU A 240 11.59 17.27 -7.93
N ALA A 241 10.45 16.63 -7.79
CA ALA A 241 9.63 16.18 -8.92
C ALA A 241 9.21 17.35 -9.82
N HIS A 242 8.78 18.47 -9.22
CA HIS A 242 8.39 19.67 -9.97
C HIS A 242 9.59 20.40 -10.60
N GLU A 243 10.79 20.33 -9.98
CA GLU A 243 12.03 20.87 -10.55
C GLU A 243 12.50 20.03 -11.75
N ILE A 244 12.34 18.70 -11.71
CA ILE A 244 12.70 17.79 -12.82
C ILE A 244 11.73 18.00 -14.00
N ASP A 245 10.43 17.98 -13.73
CA ASP A 245 9.38 18.22 -14.73
C ASP A 245 8.13 18.82 -14.05
N PRO A 246 7.72 20.05 -14.46
CA PRO A 246 6.51 20.70 -13.91
C PRO A 246 5.21 19.90 -14.14
N ASN A 247 5.22 18.94 -15.06
CA ASN A 247 4.06 18.07 -15.30
C ASN A 247 3.98 16.88 -14.33
N ASN A 248 5.04 16.57 -13.59
CA ASN A 248 4.99 15.57 -12.55
C ASN A 248 3.92 15.90 -11.51
N ARG A 249 3.26 14.88 -11.01
CA ARG A 249 2.28 14.94 -9.92
C ARG A 249 2.65 13.92 -8.87
N VAL A 250 2.84 14.40 -7.65
CA VAL A 250 3.22 13.56 -6.51
C VAL A 250 2.08 13.50 -5.52
N GLY A 251 1.55 12.30 -5.31
CA GLY A 251 0.46 12.06 -4.38
C GLY A 251 0.91 11.50 -3.05
N GLN A 252 0.05 11.68 -2.06
CA GLN A 252 0.08 10.93 -0.81
C GLN A 252 -0.72 9.65 -0.97
N MET A 253 -0.39 8.59 -0.22
CA MET A 253 -1.18 7.36 -0.16
C MET A 253 -1.45 6.95 1.29
N LEU A 254 -2.75 6.87 1.63
CA LEU A 254 -3.28 6.60 2.97
C LEU A 254 -3.98 5.23 3.00
N ALA A 255 -3.77 4.42 4.05
CA ALA A 255 -4.69 3.34 4.38
C ALA A 255 -5.93 3.92 5.06
N TYR A 256 -7.03 4.03 4.35
CA TYR A 256 -8.28 4.55 4.88
C TYR A 256 -9.20 3.41 5.35
N SER A 257 -9.85 3.63 6.49
CA SER A 257 -10.94 2.80 6.97
C SER A 257 -12.06 3.69 7.51
N ALA A 258 -13.30 3.43 7.09
CA ALA A 258 -14.42 4.09 7.73
C ALA A 258 -14.60 3.54 9.14
N TYR A 259 -14.82 4.42 10.13
CA TYR A 259 -15.08 4.05 11.51
C TYR A 259 -16.51 4.41 11.88
N TYR A 260 -17.24 3.43 12.42
CA TYR A 260 -18.60 3.61 12.92
C TYR A 260 -18.66 3.44 14.43
N PRO A 261 -19.43 4.26 15.18
CA PRO A 261 -19.74 3.97 16.56
C PRO A 261 -20.71 2.78 16.63
N TYR A 262 -20.47 1.84 17.54
CA TYR A 262 -21.35 0.68 17.72
C TYR A 262 -22.71 1.06 18.30
N THR A 263 -22.72 2.10 19.14
CA THR A 263 -23.94 2.63 19.74
C THR A 263 -24.01 4.15 19.54
N CYS A 264 -25.17 4.74 19.87
CA CYS A 264 -25.34 6.19 19.91
C CYS A 264 -24.78 6.84 21.20
N ASP A 265 -24.05 6.10 22.05
CA ASP A 265 -23.34 6.69 23.19
C ASP A 265 -22.30 7.71 22.69
N PRO A 266 -22.34 8.98 23.19
CA PRO A 266 -21.32 9.97 22.83
C PRO A 266 -19.86 9.52 23.05
N LYS A 267 -19.61 8.58 23.97
CA LYS A 267 -18.28 8.01 24.20
C LYS A 267 -17.81 7.13 23.05
N ASP A 268 -18.71 6.38 22.42
CA ASP A 268 -18.39 5.61 21.20
C ASP A 268 -18.06 6.55 20.05
N GLN A 269 -18.80 7.67 19.92
CA GLN A 269 -18.52 8.70 18.91
C GLN A 269 -17.17 9.41 19.16
N LEU A 270 -16.82 9.69 20.42
CA LEU A 270 -15.50 10.25 20.75
C LEU A 270 -14.37 9.28 20.39
N LYS A 271 -14.56 7.98 20.66
CA LYS A 271 -13.58 6.95 20.27
C LYS A 271 -13.39 6.87 18.75
N VAL A 272 -14.47 6.99 17.98
CA VAL A 272 -14.41 7.08 16.51
C VAL A 272 -13.65 8.34 16.06
N MET A 273 -13.91 9.48 16.68
CA MET A 273 -13.21 10.73 16.39
C MET A 273 -11.71 10.60 16.63
N GLU A 274 -11.28 10.01 17.75
CA GLU A 274 -9.87 9.78 18.07
C GLU A 274 -9.19 8.85 17.06
N ALA A 275 -9.86 7.75 16.69
CA ALA A 275 -9.34 6.83 15.68
C ALA A 275 -9.20 7.48 14.29
N LYS A 276 -10.18 8.32 13.90
CA LYS A 276 -10.08 9.14 12.68
C LYS A 276 -8.92 10.14 12.76
N GLN A 277 -8.72 10.80 13.90
CA GLN A 277 -7.60 11.73 14.09
C GLN A 277 -6.25 11.00 13.94
N ASP A 278 -6.07 9.82 14.55
CA ASP A 278 -4.85 9.05 14.42
C ASP A 278 -4.58 8.63 12.97
N MET A 279 -5.61 8.21 12.23
CA MET A 279 -5.49 7.85 10.82
C MET A 279 -5.19 9.07 9.93
N LEU A 280 -5.97 10.16 10.08
CA LEU A 280 -5.90 11.33 9.20
C LEU A 280 -4.71 12.25 9.51
N PHE A 281 -4.07 12.10 10.66
CA PHE A 281 -2.83 12.83 11.01
C PHE A 281 -1.82 12.81 9.86
N TYR A 282 -1.61 11.67 9.25
CA TYR A 282 -0.67 11.51 8.15
C TYR A 282 -1.03 12.35 6.92
N SER A 283 -2.32 12.44 6.62
CA SER A 283 -2.82 13.27 5.52
C SER A 283 -2.86 14.75 5.88
N ASP A 284 -3.13 15.09 7.16
CA ASP A 284 -3.06 16.47 7.63
C ASP A 284 -1.66 17.06 7.42
N VAL A 285 -0.62 16.25 7.65
CA VAL A 285 0.76 16.69 7.43
C VAL A 285 1.14 16.63 5.95
N GLN A 286 0.95 15.50 5.29
CA GLN A 286 1.50 15.29 3.95
C GLN A 286 0.70 16.01 2.85
N THR A 287 -0.63 16.12 3.02
CA THR A 287 -1.55 16.77 2.06
C THR A 287 -1.98 18.15 2.55
N GLY A 288 -2.25 18.29 3.85
CA GLY A 288 -2.64 19.56 4.46
C GLY A 288 -1.47 20.49 4.76
N GLY A 289 -0.24 19.99 4.79
CA GLY A 289 0.99 20.79 4.96
C GLY A 289 1.25 21.29 6.38
N HIS A 290 0.60 20.73 7.40
CA HIS A 290 0.78 21.17 8.78
C HIS A 290 0.51 20.08 9.80
N TYR A 291 1.18 20.15 10.93
CA TYR A 291 0.88 19.33 12.09
C TYR A 291 -0.40 19.82 12.78
N PRO A 292 -1.42 18.97 12.94
CA PRO A 292 -2.65 19.37 13.62
C PRO A 292 -2.45 19.47 15.14
N GLU A 293 -3.13 20.42 15.78
CA GLU A 293 -3.03 20.69 17.22
C GLU A 293 -3.29 19.46 18.08
N TYR A 294 -4.23 18.60 17.69
CA TYR A 294 -4.53 17.39 18.46
C TYR A 294 -3.32 16.43 18.53
N ARG A 295 -2.49 16.37 17.48
CA ARG A 295 -1.29 15.54 17.45
C ARG A 295 -0.15 16.17 18.28
N LEU A 296 0.04 17.49 18.18
CA LEU A 296 1.02 18.20 19.01
C LEU A 296 0.69 18.04 20.51
N LYS A 297 -0.57 18.15 20.88
CA LYS A 297 -1.04 17.90 22.26
C LYS A 297 -0.85 16.45 22.70
N LYS A 298 -1.02 15.49 21.77
CA LYS A 298 -0.71 14.09 22.06
C LYS A 298 0.78 13.91 22.32
N TYR A 299 1.65 14.46 21.48
CA TYR A 299 3.10 14.38 21.67
C TYR A 299 3.57 15.02 22.99
N GLU A 300 2.98 16.18 23.35
CA GLU A 300 3.26 16.83 24.63
C GLU A 300 2.88 15.90 25.82
N ARG A 301 1.66 15.34 25.80
CA ARG A 301 1.16 14.44 26.85
C ARG A 301 2.00 13.16 26.97
N ASP A 302 2.38 12.58 25.84
CA ASP A 302 3.08 11.31 25.78
C ASP A 302 4.61 11.50 25.84
N SER A 303 5.09 12.75 26.05
CA SER A 303 6.50 13.13 26.14
C SER A 303 7.34 12.75 24.92
N ILE A 304 6.73 12.72 23.73
CA ILE A 304 7.40 12.49 22.46
C ILE A 304 8.24 13.72 22.10
N LYS A 305 9.49 13.48 21.70
CA LYS A 305 10.42 14.53 21.27
C LYS A 305 10.98 14.17 19.90
N LEU A 306 10.69 14.99 18.92
CA LEU A 306 11.22 14.81 17.57
C LEU A 306 12.63 15.42 17.48
N ASP A 307 13.49 14.75 16.72
CA ASP A 307 14.71 15.34 16.16
C ASP A 307 14.32 16.05 14.86
N ASP A 308 13.93 17.30 15.00
CA ASP A 308 13.33 18.15 13.96
C ASP A 308 13.99 19.54 13.91
N THR A 309 13.73 20.27 12.85
CA THR A 309 14.18 21.64 12.67
C THR A 309 13.01 22.52 12.17
N PRO A 310 13.07 23.85 12.39
CA PRO A 310 12.07 24.77 11.83
C PRO A 310 11.92 24.65 10.31
N GLU A 311 13.01 24.39 9.61
CA GLU A 311 13.07 24.23 8.16
C GLU A 311 12.29 23.02 7.68
N ASP A 312 12.16 21.96 8.49
CA ASP A 312 11.35 20.78 8.18
C ASP A 312 9.86 21.17 8.04
N TYR A 313 9.35 21.99 8.95
CA TYR A 313 7.96 22.46 8.94
C TYR A 313 7.70 23.44 7.80
N GLU A 314 8.64 24.34 7.50
CA GLU A 314 8.55 25.24 6.35
C GLU A 314 8.49 24.47 5.03
N LEU A 315 9.30 23.41 4.92
CA LEU A 315 9.35 22.56 3.75
C LEU A 315 8.03 21.78 3.56
N ILE A 316 7.52 21.16 4.63
CA ILE A 316 6.25 20.43 4.64
C ILE A 316 5.10 21.36 4.23
N ALA A 317 5.06 22.59 4.79
CA ALA A 317 4.03 23.57 4.46
C ALA A 317 4.09 24.04 2.99
N LYS A 318 5.29 24.15 2.44
CA LYS A 318 5.50 24.67 1.09
C LYS A 318 5.29 23.65 -0.02
N TYR A 319 5.53 22.38 0.26
CA TYR A 319 5.49 21.29 -0.72
C TYR A 319 4.58 20.13 -0.28
N PRO A 320 3.30 20.40 -0.02
CA PRO A 320 2.34 19.33 0.24
C PRO A 320 2.10 18.50 -1.02
N ALA A 321 1.54 17.30 -0.87
CA ALA A 321 1.19 16.44 -1.99
C ALA A 321 0.19 17.12 -2.95
N ASP A 322 0.33 16.86 -4.26
CA ASP A 322 -0.53 17.43 -5.31
C ASP A 322 -1.96 16.88 -5.27
N PHE A 323 -2.10 15.60 -4.93
CA PHE A 323 -3.37 14.89 -4.80
C PHE A 323 -3.30 13.90 -3.64
N LEU A 324 -4.46 13.48 -3.15
CA LEU A 324 -4.57 12.47 -2.12
C LEU A 324 -5.05 11.16 -2.72
N SER A 325 -4.28 10.09 -2.53
CA SER A 325 -4.70 8.74 -2.88
C SER A 325 -4.83 7.87 -1.63
N PHE A 326 -5.64 6.81 -1.74
CA PHE A 326 -5.89 5.95 -0.61
C PHE A 326 -6.27 4.53 -1.02
N SER A 327 -5.99 3.58 -0.09
CA SER A 327 -6.60 2.26 -0.09
C SER A 327 -7.84 2.26 0.79
N CYS A 328 -8.86 1.51 0.39
CA CYS A 328 -10.04 1.31 1.23
C CYS A 328 -10.69 -0.04 0.90
N TYR A 329 -10.73 -0.94 1.87
CA TYR A 329 -11.21 -2.32 1.68
C TYR A 329 -12.42 -2.65 2.54
N THR A 330 -12.55 -2.01 3.69
CA THR A 330 -13.49 -2.38 4.75
C THR A 330 -13.80 -1.20 5.65
N SER A 331 -14.82 -1.34 6.47
CA SER A 331 -15.10 -0.45 7.60
C SER A 331 -14.87 -1.14 8.93
N ASN A 332 -14.69 -0.37 9.98
CA ASN A 332 -14.49 -0.84 11.35
C ASN A 332 -15.54 -0.24 12.29
N VAL A 333 -15.92 -1.00 13.30
CA VAL A 333 -16.85 -0.55 14.34
C VAL A 333 -16.13 -0.46 15.68
N LEU A 334 -16.30 0.64 16.39
CA LEU A 334 -15.65 0.90 17.66
C LEU A 334 -16.69 1.11 18.77
N THR A 335 -16.37 0.63 19.98
CA THR A 335 -17.20 0.84 21.16
C THR A 335 -16.36 0.95 22.43
N THR A 336 -16.89 1.67 23.41
CA THR A 336 -16.37 1.74 24.78
C THR A 336 -17.05 0.73 25.70
N HIS A 337 -18.08 0.04 25.20
CA HIS A 337 -18.83 -0.95 25.96
C HIS A 337 -18.20 -2.35 25.85
N GLU A 338 -18.32 -3.14 26.90
CA GLU A 338 -18.03 -4.57 26.82
C GLU A 338 -19.05 -5.26 25.91
N THR A 339 -18.57 -6.09 24.99
CA THR A 339 -19.42 -6.83 24.06
C THR A 339 -18.77 -8.16 23.67
N GLU A 340 -19.62 -9.17 23.42
CA GLU A 340 -19.20 -10.44 22.86
C GLU A 340 -19.02 -10.38 21.31
N ALA A 341 -19.54 -9.34 20.66
CA ALA A 341 -19.49 -9.13 19.21
C ALA A 341 -18.09 -8.69 18.73
N LYS A 342 -17.04 -9.43 19.09
CA LYS A 342 -15.66 -9.10 18.65
C LYS A 342 -15.51 -9.38 17.17
N ALA A 343 -14.85 -8.48 16.46
CA ALA A 343 -14.44 -8.72 15.08
C ALA A 343 -13.41 -9.86 15.04
N SER A 344 -13.56 -10.74 14.06
CA SER A 344 -12.60 -11.81 13.78
C SER A 344 -11.76 -11.43 12.56
N GLY A 345 -10.50 -11.88 12.51
CA GLY A 345 -9.61 -11.69 11.36
C GLY A 345 -8.41 -10.79 11.62
N ASN A 346 -7.64 -10.53 10.56
CA ASN A 346 -6.34 -9.85 10.67
C ASN A 346 -6.40 -8.31 10.50
N VAL A 347 -7.60 -7.71 10.53
CA VAL A 347 -7.77 -6.29 10.14
C VAL A 347 -7.93 -5.33 11.29
N SER A 348 -8.38 -5.74 12.45
CA SER A 348 -8.57 -4.79 13.53
C SER A 348 -8.24 -5.39 14.89
N ALA A 349 -7.14 -4.93 15.45
CA ALA A 349 -6.91 -5.07 16.87
C ALA A 349 -7.98 -4.28 17.62
N GLY A 350 -9.05 -4.96 18.08
CA GLY A 350 -10.04 -4.40 18.99
C GLY A 350 -11.34 -3.85 18.38
N GLY A 351 -11.64 -4.16 17.13
CA GLY A 351 -12.94 -3.80 16.53
C GLY A 351 -14.08 -4.71 16.97
N VAL A 352 -15.30 -4.27 16.68
CA VAL A 352 -16.55 -5.00 16.90
C VAL A 352 -17.12 -5.39 15.55
N LYS A 353 -17.77 -6.56 15.47
CA LYS A 353 -18.48 -6.97 14.25
C LYS A 353 -19.65 -6.03 14.00
N ASN A 354 -19.71 -5.48 12.78
CA ASN A 354 -20.87 -4.70 12.36
C ASN A 354 -22.10 -5.63 12.25
N PRO A 355 -23.21 -5.36 12.95
CA PRO A 355 -24.38 -6.23 12.92
C PRO A 355 -25.15 -6.20 11.60
N TYR A 356 -24.86 -5.25 10.73
CA TYR A 356 -25.56 -5.03 9.46
C TYR A 356 -24.75 -5.48 8.24
N LEU A 357 -23.47 -5.87 8.42
CA LEU A 357 -22.58 -6.23 7.33
C LEU A 357 -22.08 -7.67 7.46
N GLU A 358 -21.97 -8.34 6.33
CA GLU A 358 -21.30 -9.63 6.24
C GLU A 358 -19.78 -9.44 6.24
N SER A 359 -19.05 -10.47 6.64
CA SER A 359 -17.59 -10.49 6.62
C SER A 359 -17.09 -11.64 5.75
N ASN A 360 -15.99 -11.42 5.03
CA ASN A 360 -15.31 -12.49 4.30
C ASN A 360 -14.58 -13.47 5.24
N ALA A 361 -13.94 -14.50 4.66
CA ALA A 361 -13.22 -15.53 5.42
C ALA A 361 -12.01 -14.99 6.26
N TRP A 362 -11.54 -13.79 5.97
CA TRP A 362 -10.48 -13.09 6.72
C TRP A 362 -11.03 -12.06 7.71
N GLY A 363 -12.36 -12.01 7.94
CA GLY A 363 -13.01 -11.15 8.90
C GLY A 363 -13.24 -9.70 8.44
N TRP A 364 -13.01 -9.39 7.16
CA TRP A 364 -13.22 -8.05 6.61
C TRP A 364 -14.70 -7.83 6.28
N ALA A 365 -15.28 -6.78 6.84
CA ALA A 365 -16.67 -6.42 6.54
C ALA A 365 -16.82 -5.99 5.07
N THR A 366 -17.81 -6.54 4.39
CA THR A 366 -18.20 -6.10 3.05
C THR A 366 -19.17 -4.93 3.19
N ASP A 367 -18.65 -3.73 3.03
CA ASP A 367 -19.41 -2.49 3.18
C ASP A 367 -19.62 -1.85 1.80
N PRO A 368 -20.85 -1.82 1.29
CA PRO A 368 -21.14 -1.31 -0.06
C PRO A 368 -21.00 0.22 -0.18
N ASP A 369 -21.06 0.95 0.93
CA ASP A 369 -21.05 2.41 0.95
C ASP A 369 -19.70 3.00 1.39
N VAL A 370 -18.73 2.15 1.72
CA VAL A 370 -17.47 2.59 2.32
C VAL A 370 -16.69 3.58 1.46
N LEU A 371 -16.69 3.41 0.13
CA LEU A 371 -15.97 4.34 -0.75
C LEU A 371 -16.66 5.70 -0.84
N ARG A 372 -18.00 5.78 -0.84
CA ARG A 372 -18.70 7.07 -0.81
C ARG A 372 -18.39 7.83 0.48
N ILE A 373 -18.39 7.14 1.63
CA ILE A 373 -18.03 7.73 2.93
C ILE A 373 -16.58 8.20 2.93
N ALA A 374 -15.64 7.35 2.48
CA ALA A 374 -14.23 7.70 2.41
C ALA A 374 -13.97 8.93 1.53
N LEU A 375 -14.57 8.95 0.36
CA LEU A 375 -14.41 10.02 -0.61
C LEU A 375 -14.95 11.34 -0.06
N ASN A 376 -16.12 11.35 0.58
CA ASN A 376 -16.66 12.56 1.20
C ASN A 376 -15.81 13.03 2.40
N ASP A 377 -15.42 12.11 3.32
CA ASP A 377 -14.57 12.45 4.46
C ASP A 377 -13.25 13.14 4.02
N LEU A 378 -12.64 12.63 2.96
CA LEU A 378 -11.36 13.15 2.47
C LEU A 378 -11.55 14.43 1.63
N TRP A 379 -12.59 14.49 0.81
CA TRP A 379 -12.91 15.66 -0.01
C TRP A 379 -13.24 16.87 0.86
N ASP A 380 -14.14 16.70 1.84
CA ASP A 380 -14.55 17.77 2.74
C ASP A 380 -13.40 18.32 3.60
N ARG A 381 -12.41 17.48 3.91
CA ARG A 381 -11.27 17.88 4.73
C ARG A 381 -10.17 18.58 3.96
N TYR A 382 -9.86 18.12 2.75
CA TYR A 382 -8.65 18.57 2.03
C TYR A 382 -8.93 19.37 0.77
N HIS A 383 -10.08 19.21 0.13
CA HIS A 383 -10.44 19.84 -1.16
C HIS A 383 -9.34 19.70 -2.21
N LYS A 384 -8.69 18.52 -2.25
CA LYS A 384 -7.68 18.12 -3.23
C LYS A 384 -8.21 17.00 -4.11
N PRO A 385 -7.81 16.88 -5.37
CA PRO A 385 -8.19 15.75 -6.20
C PRO A 385 -7.89 14.42 -5.50
N LEU A 386 -8.83 13.48 -5.57
CA LEU A 386 -8.73 12.19 -4.92
C LEU A 386 -8.48 11.07 -5.94
N TRP A 387 -7.81 10.00 -5.50
CA TRP A 387 -7.62 8.79 -6.29
C TRP A 387 -7.78 7.55 -5.41
N VAL A 388 -8.73 6.67 -5.74
CA VAL A 388 -8.80 5.35 -5.11
C VAL A 388 -7.76 4.46 -5.78
N VAL A 389 -6.64 4.24 -5.12
CA VAL A 389 -5.51 3.49 -5.71
C VAL A 389 -5.42 2.03 -5.27
N GLU A 390 -6.24 1.64 -4.28
CA GLU A 390 -6.42 0.25 -3.89
C GLU A 390 -7.83 0.03 -3.33
N ASN A 391 -8.54 -0.93 -3.91
CA ASN A 391 -9.78 -1.49 -3.39
C ASN A 391 -9.96 -2.88 -3.99
N GLY A 392 -10.54 -3.82 -3.26
CA GLY A 392 -10.74 -5.18 -3.76
C GLY A 392 -11.18 -6.15 -2.68
N LEU A 393 -11.50 -7.36 -3.10
CA LEU A 393 -11.93 -8.46 -2.24
C LEU A 393 -10.97 -9.63 -2.33
N GLY A 394 -10.31 -9.95 -1.22
CA GLY A 394 -9.52 -11.18 -1.08
C GLY A 394 -10.42 -12.40 -0.89
N SER A 395 -10.26 -13.41 -1.74
CA SER A 395 -11.02 -14.65 -1.66
C SER A 395 -10.19 -15.87 -2.07
N ALA A 396 -10.63 -17.07 -1.68
CA ALA A 396 -10.04 -18.33 -2.10
C ALA A 396 -10.67 -18.78 -3.43
N ASP A 397 -10.07 -18.36 -4.53
CA ASP A 397 -10.52 -18.72 -5.86
C ASP A 397 -10.17 -20.18 -6.21
N ILE A 398 -11.02 -20.83 -6.98
CA ILE A 398 -10.83 -22.20 -7.43
C ILE A 398 -10.64 -22.20 -8.95
N LEU A 399 -9.51 -22.75 -9.41
CA LEU A 399 -9.30 -23.03 -10.82
C LEU A 399 -9.98 -24.35 -11.17
N GLU A 400 -11.02 -24.28 -11.97
CA GLU A 400 -11.77 -25.44 -12.41
C GLU A 400 -10.98 -26.29 -13.44
N LYS A 401 -11.41 -27.53 -13.68
CA LYS A 401 -10.71 -28.46 -14.58
C LYS A 401 -10.68 -27.99 -16.05
N ASP A 402 -11.61 -27.14 -16.43
CA ASP A 402 -11.68 -26.52 -17.75
C ASP A 402 -10.83 -25.24 -17.90
N GLY A 403 -10.10 -24.87 -16.84
CA GLY A 403 -9.23 -23.70 -16.81
C GLY A 403 -9.96 -22.40 -16.50
N LYS A 404 -11.19 -22.44 -15.99
CA LYS A 404 -11.98 -21.26 -15.62
C LYS A 404 -11.93 -21.02 -14.12
N VAL A 405 -12.14 -19.75 -13.75
CA VAL A 405 -12.34 -19.31 -12.37
C VAL A 405 -13.60 -18.47 -12.30
N HIS A 406 -14.61 -18.98 -11.61
CA HIS A 406 -15.89 -18.32 -11.40
C HIS A 406 -15.84 -17.48 -10.12
N ASP A 407 -15.85 -16.17 -10.21
CA ASP A 407 -15.68 -15.24 -9.11
C ASP A 407 -16.77 -14.15 -9.04
N ASP A 408 -18.03 -14.53 -9.19
CA ASP A 408 -19.21 -13.66 -9.10
C ASP A 408 -19.25 -12.83 -7.82
N TYR A 409 -18.75 -13.37 -6.71
CA TYR A 409 -18.62 -12.66 -5.44
C TYR A 409 -17.69 -11.43 -5.56
N ARG A 410 -16.62 -11.49 -6.38
CA ARG A 410 -15.72 -10.36 -6.66
C ARG A 410 -16.43 -9.33 -7.54
N ILE A 411 -17.15 -9.78 -8.57
CA ILE A 411 -17.97 -8.93 -9.44
C ILE A 411 -18.98 -8.16 -8.58
N ASN A 412 -19.72 -8.85 -7.71
CA ASN A 412 -20.75 -8.23 -6.86
C ASN A 412 -20.14 -7.20 -5.89
N TYR A 413 -18.98 -7.51 -5.30
CA TYR A 413 -18.25 -6.56 -4.44
C TYR A 413 -17.85 -5.31 -5.25
N LEU A 414 -17.14 -5.47 -6.36
CA LEU A 414 -16.65 -4.36 -7.16
C LEU A 414 -17.80 -3.51 -7.73
N ARG A 415 -18.91 -4.15 -8.14
CA ARG A 415 -20.12 -3.46 -8.57
C ARG A 415 -20.65 -2.51 -7.51
N SER A 416 -20.72 -2.95 -6.26
CA SER A 416 -21.17 -2.10 -5.15
C SER A 416 -20.22 -0.92 -4.91
N GLN A 417 -18.91 -1.16 -4.95
CA GLN A 417 -17.89 -0.13 -4.76
C GLN A 417 -17.90 0.92 -5.88
N ILE A 418 -18.05 0.51 -7.13
CA ILE A 418 -18.14 1.43 -8.27
C ILE A 418 -19.42 2.27 -8.21
N LYS A 419 -20.55 1.69 -7.79
CA LYS A 419 -21.78 2.46 -7.52
C LYS A 419 -21.56 3.50 -6.44
N SER A 420 -20.91 3.14 -5.35
CA SER A 420 -20.56 4.02 -4.23
C SER A 420 -19.68 5.21 -4.69
N MET A 421 -18.65 4.96 -5.49
CA MET A 421 -17.82 6.02 -6.10
C MET A 421 -18.61 6.91 -7.05
N ARG A 422 -19.47 6.32 -7.88
CA ARG A 422 -20.33 7.07 -8.81
C ARG A 422 -21.22 8.05 -8.06
N ASP A 423 -21.81 7.61 -6.94
CA ASP A 423 -22.68 8.45 -6.12
C ASP A 423 -21.87 9.59 -5.47
N ALA A 424 -20.65 9.34 -4.98
CA ALA A 424 -19.75 10.37 -4.48
C ALA A 424 -19.44 11.46 -5.51
N VAL A 425 -19.25 11.06 -6.77
CA VAL A 425 -18.97 12.03 -7.86
C VAL A 425 -20.24 12.74 -8.31
N THR A 426 -21.35 12.01 -8.55
CA THR A 426 -22.53 12.56 -9.23
C THR A 426 -23.52 13.22 -8.28
N ILE A 427 -23.56 12.82 -7.01
CA ILE A 427 -24.48 13.36 -6.00
C ILE A 427 -23.72 14.34 -5.10
N ASP A 428 -22.53 13.95 -4.64
CA ASP A 428 -21.81 14.70 -3.61
C ASP A 428 -20.76 15.67 -4.19
N GLY A 429 -20.43 15.56 -5.49
CA GLY A 429 -19.54 16.49 -6.20
C GLY A 429 -18.05 16.33 -5.91
N VAL A 430 -17.63 15.12 -5.50
CA VAL A 430 -16.23 14.79 -5.23
C VAL A 430 -15.40 14.80 -6.52
N ASP A 431 -14.23 15.44 -6.51
CA ASP A 431 -13.25 15.40 -7.60
C ASP A 431 -12.41 14.12 -7.51
N LEU A 432 -12.80 13.11 -8.29
CA LEU A 432 -12.17 11.80 -8.33
C LEU A 432 -11.44 11.57 -9.66
N MET A 433 -10.12 11.43 -9.60
CA MET A 433 -9.24 11.30 -10.77
C MET A 433 -9.27 9.91 -11.39
N GLY A 434 -9.48 8.85 -10.59
CA GLY A 434 -9.42 7.48 -11.09
C GLY A 434 -9.62 6.42 -10.02
N TYR A 435 -9.60 5.18 -10.50
CA TYR A 435 -9.77 3.98 -9.69
C TYR A 435 -8.83 2.88 -10.17
N THR A 436 -8.01 2.36 -9.26
CA THR A 436 -7.23 1.15 -9.47
C THR A 436 -7.62 0.09 -8.44
N THR A 437 -8.04 -1.07 -8.93
CA THR A 437 -8.30 -2.22 -8.05
C THR A 437 -6.99 -2.73 -7.47
N TRP A 438 -7.05 -3.29 -6.25
CA TRP A 438 -5.90 -4.02 -5.74
C TRP A 438 -5.78 -5.37 -6.44
N SER A 439 -4.57 -5.61 -6.96
CA SER A 439 -4.17 -6.82 -7.66
C SER A 439 -4.82 -6.97 -9.05
N ALA A 440 -4.20 -6.39 -10.07
CA ALA A 440 -4.59 -6.67 -11.46
C ALA A 440 -4.44 -8.15 -11.80
N ILE A 441 -3.32 -8.75 -11.40
CA ILE A 441 -2.96 -10.18 -11.49
C ILE A 441 -2.83 -10.70 -10.05
N ASP A 442 -3.22 -11.92 -9.74
CA ASP A 442 -3.06 -12.48 -8.40
C ASP A 442 -1.63 -12.32 -7.88
N LEU A 443 -1.51 -12.00 -6.60
CA LEU A 443 -0.25 -11.76 -5.93
C LEU A 443 -0.27 -12.31 -4.49
N VAL A 444 0.91 -12.39 -3.87
CA VAL A 444 1.06 -12.82 -2.48
C VAL A 444 0.41 -11.81 -1.54
N SER A 445 -0.45 -12.25 -0.63
CA SER A 445 -1.06 -11.39 0.38
C SER A 445 0.00 -10.80 1.31
N ASN A 446 0.05 -9.47 1.45
CA ASN A 446 1.03 -8.82 2.32
C ASN A 446 0.84 -9.18 3.79
N GLY A 447 -0.39 -9.15 4.29
CA GLY A 447 -0.68 -9.38 5.71
C GLY A 447 -0.46 -10.82 6.18
N THR A 448 -0.67 -11.81 5.29
CA THR A 448 -0.61 -13.23 5.66
C THR A 448 0.51 -14.01 4.96
N GLY A 449 1.08 -13.50 3.88
CA GLY A 449 2.05 -14.22 3.06
C GLY A 449 1.43 -15.38 2.25
N GLU A 450 0.10 -15.46 2.18
CA GLU A 450 -0.64 -16.50 1.47
C GLU A 450 -0.89 -16.11 0.02
N MET A 451 -0.79 -17.09 -0.88
CA MET A 451 -1.21 -16.94 -2.26
C MET A 451 -2.71 -17.23 -2.44
N LYS A 452 -3.30 -18.08 -1.59
CA LYS A 452 -4.73 -18.43 -1.67
C LYS A 452 -5.68 -17.27 -1.42
N LYS A 453 -5.23 -16.18 -0.73
CA LYS A 453 -6.00 -14.96 -0.56
C LYS A 453 -5.87 -14.08 -1.81
N ARG A 454 -6.63 -14.41 -2.83
CA ARG A 454 -6.53 -13.85 -4.17
C ARG A 454 -7.41 -12.64 -4.34
N TYR A 455 -6.88 -11.64 -5.05
CA TYR A 455 -7.57 -10.37 -5.32
C TYR A 455 -7.73 -10.07 -6.82
N GLY A 456 -6.84 -10.64 -7.65
CA GLY A 456 -6.69 -10.27 -9.06
C GLY A 456 -7.83 -10.73 -9.96
N PHE A 457 -7.84 -10.18 -11.16
CA PHE A 457 -8.70 -10.59 -12.28
C PHE A 457 -8.12 -11.77 -13.07
N VAL A 458 -6.84 -12.03 -12.88
CA VAL A 458 -6.13 -13.14 -13.51
C VAL A 458 -5.58 -14.04 -12.41
N TYR A 459 -5.99 -15.30 -12.45
CA TYR A 459 -5.50 -16.33 -11.54
C TYR A 459 -4.07 -16.72 -11.94
N VAL A 460 -3.19 -16.82 -10.96
CA VAL A 460 -1.84 -17.36 -11.13
C VAL A 460 -1.76 -18.72 -10.47
N ASP A 461 -1.37 -19.76 -11.22
CA ASP A 461 -1.19 -21.11 -10.71
C ASP A 461 0.04 -21.19 -9.81
N ARG A 462 -0.16 -20.80 -8.54
CA ARG A 462 0.82 -20.83 -7.46
C ARG A 462 0.10 -21.06 -6.14
N ASP A 463 0.65 -21.96 -5.31
CA ASP A 463 0.15 -22.20 -3.97
C ASP A 463 0.87 -21.36 -2.89
N ASP A 464 0.47 -21.53 -1.62
CA ASP A 464 1.04 -20.82 -0.46
C ASP A 464 2.50 -21.19 -0.16
N ARG A 465 3.04 -22.23 -0.81
CA ARG A 465 4.43 -22.71 -0.67
C ARG A 465 5.30 -22.44 -1.90
N GLY A 466 4.74 -21.74 -2.88
CA GLY A 466 5.45 -21.40 -4.12
C GLY A 466 5.41 -22.48 -5.20
N ASN A 467 4.66 -23.57 -5.00
CA ASN A 467 4.49 -24.59 -6.02
C ASN A 467 3.42 -24.16 -7.03
N GLY A 468 3.55 -24.65 -8.25
CA GLY A 468 2.64 -24.36 -9.37
C GLY A 468 3.41 -24.08 -10.64
N SER A 469 2.67 -23.88 -11.72
CA SER A 469 3.25 -23.63 -13.06
C SER A 469 3.47 -22.15 -13.37
N LEU A 470 2.99 -21.23 -12.50
CA LEU A 470 2.91 -19.80 -12.72
C LEU A 470 2.05 -19.40 -13.94
N LYS A 471 1.31 -20.31 -14.55
CA LYS A 471 0.40 -19.97 -15.66
C LYS A 471 -0.68 -19.02 -15.21
N ARG A 472 -1.10 -18.14 -16.12
CA ARG A 472 -2.12 -17.10 -15.93
C ARG A 472 -3.44 -17.54 -16.56
N TYR A 473 -4.55 -17.37 -15.83
CA TYR A 473 -5.90 -17.72 -16.28
C TYR A 473 -6.84 -16.56 -15.97
N PRO A 474 -7.43 -15.88 -17.01
CA PRO A 474 -8.44 -14.85 -16.79
C PRO A 474 -9.64 -15.42 -16.04
N LYS A 475 -10.13 -14.69 -15.03
CA LYS A 475 -11.33 -15.02 -14.25
C LYS A 475 -12.58 -14.43 -14.91
N ASP A 476 -13.78 -14.76 -14.43
CA ASP A 476 -15.00 -14.13 -14.93
C ASP A 476 -15.01 -12.62 -14.70
N SER A 477 -14.48 -12.16 -13.58
CA SER A 477 -14.30 -10.74 -13.25
C SER A 477 -13.40 -9.99 -14.24
N PHE A 478 -12.48 -10.66 -14.94
CA PHE A 478 -11.66 -10.05 -16.00
C PHE A 478 -12.54 -9.50 -17.13
N TYR A 479 -13.46 -10.28 -17.61
CA TYR A 479 -14.34 -9.92 -18.73
C TYR A 479 -15.38 -8.88 -18.29
N TRP A 480 -15.87 -9.00 -17.06
CA TRP A 480 -16.77 -8.03 -16.48
C TRP A 480 -16.10 -6.67 -16.31
N TYR A 481 -14.89 -6.62 -15.75
CA TYR A 481 -14.19 -5.36 -15.54
C TYR A 481 -13.77 -4.67 -16.85
N LYS A 482 -13.42 -5.46 -17.87
CA LYS A 482 -13.23 -4.95 -19.24
C LYS A 482 -14.48 -4.21 -19.74
N LYS A 483 -15.67 -4.74 -19.51
CA LYS A 483 -16.94 -4.11 -19.89
C LYS A 483 -17.17 -2.82 -19.09
N VAL A 484 -16.92 -2.84 -17.79
CA VAL A 484 -17.00 -1.65 -16.93
C VAL A 484 -16.11 -0.53 -17.46
N ILE A 485 -14.84 -0.82 -17.75
CA ILE A 485 -13.88 0.17 -18.28
C ILE A 485 -14.38 0.72 -19.62
N SER A 486 -14.77 -0.14 -20.56
CA SER A 486 -15.20 0.28 -21.89
C SER A 486 -16.45 1.16 -21.87
N SER A 487 -17.29 1.05 -20.84
CA SER A 487 -18.48 1.88 -20.63
C SER A 487 -18.22 3.09 -19.71
N ASN A 488 -16.98 3.32 -19.29
CA ASN A 488 -16.63 4.34 -18.28
C ASN A 488 -17.49 4.21 -17.01
N GLY A 489 -17.71 2.97 -16.52
CA GLY A 489 -18.44 2.67 -15.30
C GLY A 489 -19.97 2.79 -15.41
N GLU A 490 -20.52 2.90 -16.60
CA GLU A 490 -21.99 2.95 -16.79
C GLU A 490 -22.63 1.56 -16.79
N ASP A 491 -22.01 0.60 -17.48
CA ASP A 491 -22.49 -0.78 -17.54
C ASP A 491 -21.83 -1.63 -16.44
N LEU A 492 -22.59 -1.93 -15.42
CA LEU A 492 -22.16 -2.72 -14.25
C LEU A 492 -22.87 -4.10 -14.18
N ASP A 493 -23.68 -4.46 -15.15
CA ASP A 493 -24.44 -5.72 -15.16
C ASP A 493 -23.61 -6.96 -15.48
#